data_119f724e7ef42b4bce9f9999a9199679
#
_entry.id   119f724e7ef42b4bce9f9999a9199679
#
_cell.length_a   1.000
_cell.length_b   1.000
_cell.length_c   1.000
_cell.angle_alpha   90.00
_cell.angle_beta   90.00
_cell.angle_gamma   90.00
#
_symmetry.space_group_name_H-M   'P 1'
#
loop_
_entity.id
_entity.type
_entity.pdbx_description
1 polymer ?
#
loop_
_entity_poly.entity_id
_entity_poly.type
_entity_poly.pdbx_seq_one_letter_code
_entity_poly.pdbx_strand_id
1 'polypeptide(L)'
;MRISNFALYLLPAAVACVTGCGKQEHTEAVQLAKALNAKKADYASSNTIEKDFVNSARAWCTGITTNGAGRGAELDQNSAVATEIAKSAVAVSTQLSQVRQVVDDQPLKEQYPRDVRNALITQLTKRQRLLQDIRALLEQAAPQFLEYEHSKAYAGDSYPDAIGKQDVMLRTYKEPEDGIGTAVAALKAKYGLSDSEL
;
A
#
# COMPACT_ATOMS: atom_id res chain seq x y z
N MET A 1 -4.64 17.44 -16.06
CA MET A 1 -4.60 17.75 -14.62
C MET A 1 -3.22 17.33 -14.11
N ARG A 2 -2.34 18.28 -13.79
CA ARG A 2 -0.94 18.00 -13.41
C ARG A 2 -0.92 17.57 -11.95
N ILE A 3 -0.58 16.31 -11.66
CA ILE A 3 -0.33 15.83 -10.31
C ILE A 3 1.10 16.25 -9.95
N SER A 4 1.16 17.16 -9.00
CA SER A 4 2.39 17.73 -8.47
C SER A 4 3.18 16.65 -7.71
N ASN A 5 4.42 16.42 -8.14
CA ASN A 5 5.40 15.63 -7.40
C ASN A 5 5.67 16.33 -6.06
N PHE A 6 5.20 15.77 -4.95
CA PHE A 6 5.67 16.12 -3.63
C PHE A 6 7.05 15.47 -3.42
N ALA A 7 8.06 16.14 -3.95
CA ALA A 7 9.41 15.97 -3.45
C ALA A 7 9.45 16.57 -2.03
N LEU A 8 9.75 15.75 -1.02
CA LEU A 8 10.08 16.23 0.31
C LEU A 8 11.34 17.09 0.21
N TYR A 9 11.18 18.41 0.10
CA TYR A 9 12.26 19.35 0.32
C TYR A 9 12.56 19.41 1.83
N LEU A 10 13.50 18.59 2.28
CA LEU A 10 14.14 18.78 3.58
C LEU A 10 15.11 19.96 3.46
N LEU A 11 14.67 21.13 3.89
CA LEU A 11 15.53 22.29 4.14
C LEU A 11 16.51 21.96 5.29
N PRO A 12 17.80 22.27 5.17
CA PRO A 12 18.73 22.16 6.28
C PRO A 12 18.41 23.27 7.30
N ALA A 13 17.78 22.93 8.40
CA ALA A 13 17.58 23.85 9.51
C ALA A 13 18.83 23.91 10.39
N ALA A 14 19.29 25.12 10.61
CA ALA A 14 20.41 25.51 11.43
C ALA A 14 20.37 24.87 12.85
N VAL A 15 21.54 24.43 13.31
CA VAL A 15 21.79 23.97 14.68
C VAL A 15 21.52 25.13 15.62
N ALA A 16 20.42 25.09 16.37
CA ALA A 16 20.16 25.91 17.53
C ALA A 16 20.17 25.01 18.77
N CYS A 17 21.24 25.09 19.55
CA CYS A 17 21.33 24.49 20.88
C CYS A 17 20.27 25.11 21.79
N VAL A 18 19.26 24.34 22.16
CA VAL A 18 18.37 24.65 23.29
C VAL A 18 18.43 23.46 24.25
N THR A 19 19.20 23.63 25.30
CA THR A 19 19.41 22.66 26.38
C THR A 19 18.15 22.59 27.24
N GLY A 20 17.35 21.53 27.04
CA GLY A 20 16.17 21.26 27.86
C GLY A 20 15.07 20.50 27.12
N CYS A 21 14.58 21.00 26.02
CA CYS A 21 13.62 20.32 25.14
C CYS A 21 14.25 19.16 24.36
N GLY A 22 15.53 19.17 24.06
CA GLY A 22 16.19 18.19 23.21
C GLY A 22 16.24 16.75 23.75
N LYS A 23 16.19 16.57 25.09
CA LYS A 23 16.26 15.22 25.66
C LYS A 23 14.97 14.40 25.44
N GLN A 24 13.82 15.03 25.60
CA GLN A 24 12.53 14.33 25.40
C GLN A 24 12.31 14.02 23.90
N GLU A 25 12.56 15.00 23.06
CA GLU A 25 12.45 14.85 21.61
C GLU A 25 13.38 13.75 21.07
N HIS A 26 14.63 13.69 21.54
CA HIS A 26 15.57 12.63 21.23
C HIS A 26 15.06 11.25 21.72
N THR A 27 14.55 11.18 22.95
CA THR A 27 14.00 9.94 23.51
C THR A 27 12.82 9.42 22.69
N GLU A 28 11.89 10.29 22.30
CA GLU A 28 10.76 9.93 21.48
C GLU A 28 11.18 9.49 20.06
N ALA A 29 12.21 10.15 19.50
CA ALA A 29 12.79 9.76 18.21
C ALA A 29 13.41 8.35 18.25
N VAL A 30 14.15 8.03 19.32
CA VAL A 30 14.72 6.68 19.55
C VAL A 30 13.60 5.64 19.70
N GLN A 31 12.57 5.94 20.50
CA GLN A 31 11.44 5.03 20.70
C GLN A 31 10.71 4.73 19.38
N LEU A 32 10.39 5.76 18.61
CA LEU A 32 9.75 5.61 17.31
C LEU A 32 10.65 4.81 16.36
N ALA A 33 11.94 5.12 16.27
CA ALA A 33 12.86 4.41 15.38
C ALA A 33 13.00 2.92 15.75
N LYS A 34 13.03 2.58 17.05
CA LYS A 34 13.00 1.18 17.54
C LYS A 34 11.71 0.47 17.15
N ALA A 35 10.56 1.10 17.36
CA ALA A 35 9.26 0.53 16.98
C ALA A 35 9.19 0.27 15.46
N LEU A 36 9.70 1.21 14.66
CA LEU A 36 9.78 1.07 13.20
C LEU A 36 10.71 -0.06 12.78
N ASN A 37 11.92 -0.14 13.37
CA ASN A 37 12.87 -1.21 13.07
C ASN A 37 12.33 -2.59 13.44
N ALA A 38 11.61 -2.71 14.55
CA ALA A 38 10.96 -3.97 14.95
C ALA A 38 9.90 -4.43 13.92
N LYS A 39 9.34 -3.51 13.12
CA LYS A 39 8.35 -3.79 12.07
C LYS A 39 8.92 -3.82 10.65
N LYS A 40 10.21 -3.61 10.48
CA LYS A 40 10.85 -3.54 9.15
C LYS A 40 10.67 -4.82 8.34
N ALA A 41 10.81 -5.99 8.97
CA ALA A 41 10.64 -7.28 8.29
C ALA A 41 9.17 -7.50 7.88
N ASP A 42 8.21 -7.21 8.76
CA ASP A 42 6.78 -7.32 8.48
C ASP A 42 6.38 -6.39 7.33
N TYR A 43 6.91 -5.17 7.32
CA TYR A 43 6.69 -4.20 6.27
C TYR A 43 7.29 -4.64 4.92
N ALA A 44 8.51 -5.16 4.91
CA ALA A 44 9.15 -5.70 3.72
C ALA A 44 8.38 -6.89 3.15
N SER A 45 7.90 -7.79 4.03
CA SER A 45 7.02 -8.89 3.65
C SER A 45 5.71 -8.38 3.03
N SER A 46 5.07 -7.37 3.64
CA SER A 46 3.85 -6.78 3.08
C SER A 46 4.08 -6.15 1.71
N ASN A 47 5.25 -5.54 1.47
CA ASN A 47 5.59 -4.97 0.16
C ASN A 47 5.70 -6.07 -0.91
N THR A 48 6.31 -7.21 -0.58
CA THR A 48 6.43 -8.36 -1.49
C THR A 48 5.05 -8.92 -1.83
N ILE A 49 4.22 -9.20 -0.82
CA ILE A 49 2.87 -9.75 -1.03
C ILE A 49 1.99 -8.76 -1.81
N GLU A 50 2.10 -7.47 -1.54
CA GLU A 50 1.38 -6.43 -2.31
C GLU A 50 1.80 -6.42 -3.78
N LYS A 51 3.11 -6.50 -4.05
CA LYS A 51 3.63 -6.58 -5.41
C LYS A 51 3.10 -7.81 -6.15
N ASP A 52 3.14 -8.96 -5.50
CA ASP A 52 2.65 -10.21 -6.08
C ASP A 52 1.15 -10.15 -6.36
N PHE A 53 0.37 -9.62 -5.41
CA PHE A 53 -1.07 -9.36 -5.59
C PHE A 53 -1.34 -8.46 -6.79
N VAL A 54 -0.69 -7.30 -6.87
CA VAL A 54 -0.90 -6.34 -7.96
C VAL A 54 -0.46 -6.91 -9.29
N ASN A 55 0.65 -7.64 -9.35
CA ASN A 55 1.13 -8.28 -10.57
C ASN A 55 0.16 -9.37 -11.05
N SER A 56 -0.39 -10.18 -10.14
CA SER A 56 -1.39 -11.19 -10.45
C SER A 56 -2.68 -10.55 -10.99
N ALA A 57 -3.17 -9.51 -10.32
CA ALA A 57 -4.34 -8.75 -10.77
C ALA A 57 -4.11 -8.10 -12.14
N ARG A 58 -2.93 -7.52 -12.36
CA ARG A 58 -2.56 -6.89 -13.63
C ARG A 58 -2.48 -7.91 -14.77
N ALA A 59 -1.79 -9.02 -14.56
CA ALA A 59 -1.66 -10.06 -15.57
C ALA A 59 -3.03 -10.61 -15.97
N TRP A 60 -3.87 -10.88 -14.99
CA TRP A 60 -5.23 -11.37 -15.24
C TRP A 60 -6.10 -10.34 -15.97
N CYS A 61 -6.15 -9.08 -15.50
CA CYS A 61 -6.90 -8.01 -16.18
C CYS A 61 -6.43 -7.78 -17.61
N THR A 62 -5.11 -7.75 -17.85
CA THR A 62 -4.55 -7.60 -19.19
C THR A 62 -4.95 -8.76 -20.09
N GLY A 63 -4.94 -9.99 -19.58
CA GLY A 63 -5.41 -11.15 -20.30
C GLY A 63 -6.86 -11.00 -20.75
N ILE A 64 -7.75 -10.61 -19.86
CA ILE A 64 -9.18 -10.39 -20.14
C ILE A 64 -9.39 -9.24 -21.12
N THR A 65 -8.73 -8.10 -20.93
CA THR A 65 -8.92 -6.90 -21.80
C THR A 65 -8.35 -7.12 -23.21
N THR A 66 -7.40 -8.03 -23.36
CA THR A 66 -6.79 -8.35 -24.66
C THR A 66 -7.54 -9.42 -25.42
N ASN A 67 -8.01 -10.47 -24.72
CA ASN A 67 -8.55 -11.69 -25.33
C ASN A 67 -10.06 -11.85 -25.13
N GLY A 68 -10.71 -10.93 -24.38
CA GLY A 68 -12.07 -11.08 -23.93
C GLY A 68 -12.20 -11.99 -22.70
N ALA A 69 -13.41 -12.12 -22.18
CA ALA A 69 -13.69 -12.92 -20.98
C ALA A 69 -13.87 -14.42 -21.24
N GLY A 70 -13.82 -14.84 -22.49
CA GLY A 70 -14.04 -16.23 -22.88
C GLY A 70 -15.52 -16.65 -22.90
N ARG A 71 -15.80 -17.96 -22.89
CA ARG A 71 -17.16 -18.54 -22.94
C ARG A 71 -17.24 -19.78 -22.07
N GLY A 72 -18.46 -20.09 -21.58
CA GLY A 72 -18.70 -21.29 -20.80
C GLY A 72 -17.73 -21.46 -19.65
N ALA A 73 -17.02 -22.56 -19.54
CA ALA A 73 -16.10 -22.86 -18.46
C ALA A 73 -14.98 -21.80 -18.22
N GLU A 74 -14.65 -21.00 -19.23
CA GLU A 74 -13.68 -19.91 -19.08
C GLU A 74 -14.25 -18.77 -18.23
N LEU A 75 -15.55 -18.49 -18.31
CA LEU A 75 -16.23 -17.51 -17.47
C LEU A 75 -16.23 -17.94 -16.00
N ASP A 76 -16.52 -19.21 -15.72
CA ASP A 76 -16.43 -19.77 -14.37
C ASP A 76 -15.00 -19.67 -13.81
N GLN A 77 -14.02 -20.00 -14.64
CA GLN A 77 -12.62 -19.89 -14.27
C GLN A 77 -12.23 -18.45 -13.96
N ASN A 78 -12.65 -17.48 -14.78
CA ASN A 78 -12.35 -16.06 -14.56
C ASN A 78 -13.02 -15.54 -13.28
N SER A 79 -14.24 -15.94 -12.98
CA SER A 79 -14.92 -15.64 -11.72
C SER A 79 -14.15 -16.21 -10.51
N ALA A 80 -13.71 -17.46 -10.59
CA ALA A 80 -12.91 -18.10 -9.53
C ALA A 80 -11.57 -17.39 -9.33
N VAL A 81 -10.85 -17.08 -10.40
CA VAL A 81 -9.57 -16.36 -10.34
C VAL A 81 -9.73 -14.98 -9.75
N ALA A 82 -10.76 -14.20 -10.15
CA ALA A 82 -11.05 -12.91 -9.54
C ALA A 82 -11.24 -13.00 -8.02
N THR A 83 -11.99 -14.01 -7.59
CA THR A 83 -12.25 -14.28 -6.17
C THR A 83 -10.96 -14.61 -5.40
N GLU A 84 -10.10 -15.46 -5.96
CA GLU A 84 -8.83 -15.83 -5.32
C GLU A 84 -7.86 -14.65 -5.24
N ILE A 85 -7.75 -13.84 -6.28
CA ILE A 85 -6.95 -12.63 -6.26
C ILE A 85 -7.51 -11.66 -5.20
N ALA A 86 -8.83 -11.48 -5.12
CA ALA A 86 -9.45 -10.60 -4.12
C ALA A 86 -9.15 -11.05 -2.69
N LYS A 87 -9.12 -12.36 -2.41
CA LYS A 87 -8.74 -12.90 -1.09
C LYS A 87 -7.32 -12.54 -0.69
N SER A 88 -6.37 -12.56 -1.63
CA SER A 88 -4.97 -12.22 -1.33
C SER A 88 -4.79 -10.77 -0.87
N ALA A 89 -5.65 -9.84 -1.33
CA ALA A 89 -5.65 -8.45 -0.87
C ALA A 89 -5.93 -8.32 0.64
N VAL A 90 -6.68 -9.26 1.23
CA VAL A 90 -6.98 -9.25 2.67
C VAL A 90 -5.73 -9.48 3.48
N ALA A 91 -4.86 -10.41 3.07
CA ALA A 91 -3.62 -10.72 3.78
C ALA A 91 -2.70 -9.49 3.82
N VAL A 92 -2.51 -8.80 2.67
CA VAL A 92 -1.72 -7.57 2.59
C VAL A 92 -2.30 -6.48 3.48
N SER A 93 -3.62 -6.26 3.38
CA SER A 93 -4.31 -5.23 4.18
C SER A 93 -4.17 -5.47 5.67
N THR A 94 -4.24 -6.74 6.10
CA THR A 94 -4.06 -7.14 7.51
C THR A 94 -2.65 -6.84 8.00
N GLN A 95 -1.62 -7.20 7.24
CA GLN A 95 -0.23 -6.90 7.60
C GLN A 95 0.04 -5.39 7.68
N LEU A 96 -0.44 -4.62 6.70
CA LEU A 96 -0.32 -3.16 6.73
C LEU A 96 -1.05 -2.54 7.94
N SER A 97 -2.21 -3.09 8.33
CA SER A 97 -2.94 -2.66 9.53
C SER A 97 -2.15 -2.91 10.80
N GLN A 98 -1.49 -4.06 10.92
CA GLN A 98 -0.64 -4.38 12.07
C GLN A 98 0.56 -3.44 12.18
N VAL A 99 1.24 -3.17 11.05
CA VAL A 99 2.34 -2.19 11.03
C VAL A 99 1.83 -0.81 11.42
N ARG A 100 0.72 -0.37 10.83
CA ARG A 100 0.11 0.92 11.14
C ARG A 100 -0.26 1.06 12.61
N GLN A 101 -0.87 0.06 13.21
CA GLN A 101 -1.26 0.09 14.62
C GLN A 101 -0.06 0.31 15.53
N VAL A 102 1.03 -0.46 15.35
CA VAL A 102 2.25 -0.31 16.16
C VAL A 102 2.85 1.10 16.03
N VAL A 103 2.78 1.70 14.85
CA VAL A 103 3.25 3.06 14.61
C VAL A 103 2.33 4.10 15.24
N ASP A 104 1.02 3.91 15.15
CA ASP A 104 0.00 4.84 15.68
C ASP A 104 -0.02 4.85 17.22
N ASP A 105 0.21 3.70 17.84
CA ASP A 105 0.21 3.52 19.30
C ASP A 105 1.43 4.19 19.99
N GLN A 106 2.39 4.78 19.26
CA GLN A 106 3.54 5.45 19.87
C GLN A 106 3.11 6.76 20.54
N PRO A 107 3.33 6.92 21.85
CA PRO A 107 2.91 8.09 22.62
C PRO A 107 3.87 9.27 22.42
N LEU A 108 3.82 9.90 21.25
CA LEU A 108 4.70 11.01 20.87
C LEU A 108 4.05 12.36 21.20
N LYS A 109 4.77 13.23 21.91
CA LYS A 109 4.37 14.59 22.24
C LYS A 109 5.09 15.62 21.37
N GLU A 110 6.34 15.34 21.02
CA GLU A 110 7.20 16.23 20.26
C GLU A 110 6.82 16.29 18.78
N GLN A 111 6.96 17.47 18.18
CA GLN A 111 6.41 17.77 16.85
C GLN A 111 7.06 16.91 15.77
N TYR A 112 8.38 16.88 15.68
CA TYR A 112 9.05 16.20 14.56
C TYR A 112 8.86 14.68 14.55
N PRO A 113 9.03 13.94 15.68
CA PRO A 113 8.67 12.51 15.71
C PRO A 113 7.21 12.26 15.33
N ARG A 114 6.27 13.11 15.75
CA ARG A 114 4.85 13.02 15.33
C ARG A 114 4.67 13.22 13.83
N ASP A 115 5.36 14.17 13.24
CA ASP A 115 5.26 14.47 11.81
C ASP A 115 5.77 13.29 10.98
N VAL A 116 6.91 12.67 11.38
CA VAL A 116 7.45 11.46 10.75
C VAL A 116 6.45 10.30 10.87
N ARG A 117 5.89 10.06 12.07
CA ARG A 117 4.85 9.06 12.30
C ARG A 117 3.64 9.28 11.41
N ASN A 118 3.10 10.50 11.39
CA ASN A 118 1.88 10.84 10.66
C ASN A 118 2.08 10.73 9.14
N ALA A 119 3.26 11.07 8.62
CA ALA A 119 3.62 10.88 7.22
C ALA A 119 3.57 9.40 6.83
N LEU A 120 4.16 8.52 7.65
CA LEU A 120 4.13 7.08 7.44
C LEU A 120 2.71 6.51 7.53
N ILE A 121 1.91 6.92 8.54
CA ILE A 121 0.49 6.50 8.67
C ILE A 121 -0.30 6.93 7.44
N THR A 122 -0.07 8.13 6.92
CA THR A 122 -0.74 8.62 5.71
C THR A 122 -0.38 7.76 4.50
N GLN A 123 0.88 7.38 4.33
CA GLN A 123 1.34 6.49 3.27
C GLN A 123 0.68 5.11 3.39
N LEU A 124 0.70 4.48 4.57
CA LEU A 124 0.07 3.18 4.82
C LEU A 124 -1.43 3.21 4.54
N THR A 125 -2.11 4.28 4.96
CA THR A 125 -3.56 4.45 4.72
C THR A 125 -3.89 4.56 3.23
N LYS A 126 -3.08 5.29 2.46
CA LYS A 126 -3.26 5.39 1.00
C LYS A 126 -3.10 4.02 0.31
N ARG A 127 -2.10 3.24 0.73
CA ARG A 127 -1.89 1.88 0.22
C ARG A 127 -3.08 0.97 0.53
N GLN A 128 -3.54 0.97 1.78
CA GLN A 128 -4.70 0.17 2.19
C GLN A 128 -5.95 0.51 1.36
N ARG A 129 -6.23 1.80 1.12
CA ARG A 129 -7.35 2.23 0.28
C ARG A 129 -7.23 1.70 -1.14
N LEU A 130 -6.06 1.85 -1.77
CA LEU A 130 -5.82 1.34 -3.11
C LEU A 130 -6.07 -0.18 -3.21
N LEU A 131 -5.56 -0.95 -2.24
CA LEU A 131 -5.79 -2.39 -2.18
C LEU A 131 -7.29 -2.74 -2.02
N GLN A 132 -8.00 -1.97 -1.19
CA GLN A 132 -9.45 -2.13 -1.02
C GLN A 132 -10.21 -1.81 -2.32
N ASP A 133 -9.81 -0.77 -3.03
CA ASP A 133 -10.43 -0.39 -4.30
C ASP A 133 -10.20 -1.46 -5.37
N ILE A 134 -8.97 -1.99 -5.49
CA ILE A 134 -8.66 -3.10 -6.41
C ILE A 134 -9.49 -4.34 -6.03
N ARG A 135 -9.53 -4.69 -4.74
CA ARG A 135 -10.33 -5.81 -4.25
C ARG A 135 -11.80 -5.66 -4.58
N ALA A 136 -12.39 -4.48 -4.31
CA ALA A 136 -13.80 -4.22 -4.57
C ALA A 136 -14.15 -4.38 -6.06
N LEU A 137 -13.28 -3.97 -6.97
CA LEU A 137 -13.48 -4.18 -8.41
C LEU A 137 -13.42 -5.66 -8.80
N LEU A 138 -12.51 -6.44 -8.19
CA LEU A 138 -12.43 -7.90 -8.40
C LEU A 138 -13.69 -8.60 -7.88
N GLU A 139 -14.15 -8.25 -6.68
CA GLU A 139 -15.40 -8.78 -6.09
C GLU A 139 -16.63 -8.38 -6.91
N GLN A 140 -16.62 -7.22 -7.54
CA GLN A 140 -17.68 -6.79 -8.45
C GLN A 140 -17.63 -7.54 -9.78
N ALA A 141 -16.43 -7.82 -10.31
CA ALA A 141 -16.28 -8.51 -11.59
C ALA A 141 -16.65 -9.99 -11.51
N ALA A 142 -16.33 -10.67 -10.41
CA ALA A 142 -16.53 -12.11 -10.27
C ALA A 142 -17.96 -12.58 -10.58
N PRO A 143 -19.04 -12.01 -10.01
CA PRO A 143 -20.41 -12.42 -10.35
C PRO A 143 -20.81 -12.03 -11.78
N GLN A 144 -20.26 -10.95 -12.34
CA GLN A 144 -20.60 -10.51 -13.69
C GLN A 144 -20.15 -11.51 -14.77
N PHE A 145 -19.08 -12.27 -14.52
CA PHE A 145 -18.68 -13.35 -15.42
C PHE A 145 -19.75 -14.45 -15.48
N LEU A 146 -20.35 -14.81 -14.33
CA LEU A 146 -21.42 -15.80 -14.25
C LEU A 146 -22.71 -15.31 -14.91
N GLU A 147 -23.02 -14.02 -14.78
CA GLU A 147 -24.16 -13.40 -15.48
C GLU A 147 -23.98 -13.45 -17.00
N TYR A 148 -22.76 -13.28 -17.50
CA TYR A 148 -22.45 -13.34 -18.92
C TYR A 148 -22.70 -14.73 -19.51
N GLU A 149 -22.47 -15.81 -18.76
CA GLU A 149 -22.75 -17.16 -19.17
C GLU A 149 -24.23 -17.34 -19.51
N HIS A 150 -25.12 -16.69 -18.78
CA HIS A 150 -26.57 -16.76 -18.94
C HIS A 150 -27.13 -15.75 -19.94
N SER A 151 -26.33 -14.81 -20.42
CA SER A 151 -26.75 -13.73 -21.31
C SER A 151 -26.71 -14.17 -22.77
N LYS A 152 -27.84 -14.15 -23.45
CA LYS A 152 -27.92 -14.39 -24.92
C LYS A 152 -27.28 -13.27 -25.75
N ALA A 153 -27.07 -12.11 -25.14
CA ALA A 153 -26.47 -10.93 -25.78
C ALA A 153 -24.92 -10.88 -25.61
N TYR A 154 -24.35 -11.83 -24.87
CA TYR A 154 -22.91 -11.87 -24.64
C TYR A 154 -22.13 -12.19 -25.91
N ALA A 155 -21.26 -11.30 -26.33
CA ALA A 155 -20.25 -11.55 -27.36
C ALA A 155 -18.93 -11.90 -26.67
N GLY A 156 -18.27 -13.01 -27.02
CA GLY A 156 -17.07 -13.52 -26.31
C GLY A 156 -15.89 -12.54 -26.16
N ASP A 157 -15.92 -11.43 -26.91
CA ASP A 157 -14.92 -10.36 -26.84
C ASP A 157 -15.24 -9.29 -25.78
N SER A 158 -16.40 -9.41 -25.10
CA SER A 158 -16.79 -8.49 -24.03
C SER A 158 -16.17 -8.90 -22.69
N TYR A 159 -16.13 -7.97 -21.77
CA TYR A 159 -15.72 -8.19 -20.39
C TYR A 159 -16.46 -7.23 -19.44
N PRO A 160 -16.56 -7.55 -18.13
CA PRO A 160 -17.20 -6.67 -17.15
C PRO A 160 -16.57 -5.28 -17.09
N ASP A 161 -17.39 -4.23 -16.96
CA ASP A 161 -16.93 -2.84 -16.83
C ASP A 161 -15.93 -2.65 -15.66
N ALA A 162 -16.09 -3.42 -14.59
CA ALA A 162 -15.18 -3.42 -13.47
C ALA A 162 -13.73 -3.75 -13.87
N ILE A 163 -13.55 -4.66 -14.86
CA ILE A 163 -12.22 -5.03 -15.37
C ILE A 163 -11.55 -3.86 -16.08
N GLY A 164 -12.28 -3.10 -16.92
CA GLY A 164 -11.74 -1.92 -17.58
C GLY A 164 -11.29 -0.84 -16.58
N LYS A 165 -12.08 -0.60 -15.54
CA LYS A 165 -11.73 0.32 -14.45
C LYS A 165 -10.50 -0.15 -13.68
N GLN A 166 -10.42 -1.45 -13.40
CA GLN A 166 -9.30 -2.05 -12.70
C GLN A 166 -8.01 -2.00 -13.51
N ASP A 167 -8.06 -2.27 -14.82
CA ASP A 167 -6.90 -2.18 -15.71
C ASP A 167 -6.29 -0.78 -15.69
N VAL A 168 -7.12 0.27 -15.76
CA VAL A 168 -6.66 1.67 -15.63
C VAL A 168 -5.99 1.91 -14.28
N MET A 169 -6.58 1.43 -13.18
CA MET A 169 -6.03 1.58 -11.83
C MET A 169 -4.69 0.86 -11.70
N LEU A 170 -4.58 -0.38 -12.18
CA LEU A 170 -3.38 -1.19 -12.11
C LEU A 170 -2.23 -0.65 -12.98
N ARG A 171 -2.53 -0.01 -14.12
CA ARG A 171 -1.51 0.68 -14.96
C ARG A 171 -0.90 1.88 -14.26
N THR A 172 -1.65 2.55 -13.39
CA THR A 172 -1.18 3.73 -12.63
C THR A 172 -0.55 3.38 -11.29
N TYR A 173 -0.62 2.11 -10.87
CA TYR A 173 -0.02 1.66 -9.62
C TYR A 173 1.50 1.81 -9.63
N LYS A 174 2.01 2.40 -8.55
CA LYS A 174 3.44 2.50 -8.27
C LYS A 174 3.81 1.55 -7.14
N GLU A 175 4.92 0.84 -7.31
CA GLU A 175 5.45 -0.01 -6.24
C GLU A 175 5.66 0.80 -4.95
N PRO A 176 5.39 0.19 -3.78
CA PRO A 176 5.57 0.87 -2.51
C PRO A 176 7.06 1.16 -2.25
N GLU A 177 7.33 2.37 -1.82
CA GLU A 177 8.66 2.77 -1.35
C GLU A 177 8.92 2.19 0.06
N ASP A 178 10.19 2.08 0.46
CA ASP A 178 10.56 1.71 1.83
C ASP A 178 10.25 2.86 2.81
N GLY A 179 8.97 3.00 3.15
CA GLY A 179 8.51 4.06 4.05
C GLY A 179 9.10 3.96 5.46
N ILE A 180 9.32 2.73 5.98
CA ILE A 180 9.96 2.53 7.29
C ILE A 180 11.43 2.94 7.22
N GLY A 181 12.17 2.48 6.22
CA GLY A 181 13.57 2.87 6.04
C GLY A 181 13.72 4.39 5.92
N THR A 182 12.87 5.02 5.13
CA THR A 182 12.83 6.49 4.97
C THR A 182 12.54 7.21 6.30
N ALA A 183 11.56 6.75 7.08
CA ALA A 183 11.22 7.32 8.37
C ALA A 183 12.36 7.18 9.39
N VAL A 184 12.98 5.99 9.48
CA VAL A 184 14.14 5.76 10.37
C VAL A 184 15.33 6.63 9.94
N ALA A 185 15.62 6.72 8.64
CA ALA A 185 16.70 7.57 8.13
C ALA A 185 16.47 9.06 8.46
N ALA A 186 15.23 9.55 8.37
CA ALA A 186 14.88 10.92 8.74
C ALA A 186 15.12 11.20 10.23
N LEU A 187 14.73 10.27 11.13
CA LEU A 187 14.99 10.38 12.56
C LEU A 187 16.49 10.34 12.86
N LYS A 188 17.24 9.43 12.24
CA LYS A 188 18.71 9.37 12.36
C LYS A 188 19.38 10.67 11.96
N ALA A 189 19.03 11.19 10.79
CA ALA A 189 19.61 12.42 10.26
C ALA A 189 19.33 13.64 11.17
N LYS A 190 18.10 13.74 11.72
CA LYS A 190 17.69 14.86 12.55
C LYS A 190 18.34 14.84 13.94
N TYR A 191 18.46 13.66 14.56
CA TYR A 191 18.84 13.50 15.96
C TYR A 191 20.24 12.87 16.16
N GLY A 192 20.92 12.52 15.07
CA GLY A 192 22.24 11.88 15.15
C GLY A 192 22.20 10.48 15.77
N LEU A 193 21.11 9.73 15.58
CA LEU A 193 20.94 8.41 16.21
C LEU A 193 21.94 7.41 15.65
N SER A 194 22.66 6.74 16.55
CA SER A 194 23.57 5.65 16.20
C SER A 194 22.85 4.31 16.02
N ASP A 195 23.49 3.35 15.33
CA ASP A 195 22.93 2.00 15.18
C ASP A 195 22.84 1.27 16.53
N SER A 196 23.67 1.63 17.49
CA SER A 196 23.63 1.06 18.85
C SER A 196 22.45 1.53 19.70
N GLU A 197 21.80 2.64 19.31
CA GLU A 197 20.61 3.16 19.97
C GLU A 197 19.32 2.56 19.37
N LEU A 198 19.39 1.88 18.22
CA LEU A 198 18.27 1.33 17.45
C LEU A 198 18.21 -0.18 17.47
#